data_c50c712514ae06ab6cab5ff92cb7ac8d
#
_entry.id   c50c712514ae06ab6cab5ff92cb7ac8d
#
_cell.length_a   1.000
_cell.length_b   1.000
_cell.length_c   1.000
_cell.angle_alpha   90.00
_cell.angle_beta   90.00
_cell.angle_gamma   90.00
#
_symmetry.space_group_name_H-M   'P 1'
#
loop_
_entity.id
_entity.type
_entity.pdbx_description
1 polymer ?
#
loop_
_entity_poly.entity_id
_entity_poly.type
_entity_poly.pdbx_seq_one_letter_code
_entity_poly.pdbx_strand_id
1 'polypeptide(L)'
;MSQKLPSVVLAGRPNVGKSTLFNRITGSRRAIVAPVAGTTRDSLARPAVWRGTTFELFDTGGMFGASEDPLHDLVIRHGQRAITAADLLVLVVDGREGLVSGDERIAQELRQTDRPVLVAINKTDDKRAQASAMEFFQLGFDPVVEISAEHGHGVAELLDEIVKRLGTRGSEPPAPSHQPPVPDETGVAIVGRPNVGKSSLVNRLLREERVLVSDVPGTTRDAIDTLRMWHRRRFRIVDTAGMRKPGSVGRGGKVEVVSVAGAKKAIFDADVVALVIDASTGATEQDAAIGGEADRAGRGVVILANKWDLVKDRGADYVTIFDEETRHRMRFLDYAPILHISAATGERTAKVLETIDRIAAVRRQRIPTPALNQFLEGVTARNPPVSPGRKHVRIMYAAQIGIMPPSFVLFTNVATTFHFSYERFLINKLREQFGFVGTPIRIQVRRRAKGGGPRKESNRPTDRRRRDERTNRNDRKDRQNRRDRKKD
;
A
#
# COMPACT_ATOMS: atom_id res chain seq x y z
N MET A 1 39.92 -4.47 -13.82
CA MET A 1 38.81 -3.86 -14.54
C MET A 1 37.92 -3.18 -13.51
N SER A 2 37.78 -1.85 -13.54
CA SER A 2 36.94 -1.09 -12.60
C SER A 2 35.47 -1.47 -12.88
N GLN A 3 34.78 -2.09 -11.92
CA GLN A 3 33.39 -2.39 -12.03
C GLN A 3 32.60 -1.05 -12.10
N LYS A 4 31.91 -0.81 -13.19
CA LYS A 4 31.04 0.38 -13.35
C LYS A 4 29.95 0.32 -12.31
N LEU A 5 29.83 1.36 -11.50
CA LEU A 5 28.77 1.46 -10.49
C LEU A 5 27.39 1.50 -11.17
N PRO A 6 26.37 0.88 -10.56
CA PRO A 6 25.00 1.05 -11.01
C PRO A 6 24.58 2.52 -10.98
N SER A 7 23.83 2.96 -12.00
CA SER A 7 23.42 4.36 -12.17
C SER A 7 21.93 4.56 -11.87
N VAL A 8 21.62 5.54 -11.01
CA VAL A 8 20.26 5.95 -10.63
C VAL A 8 20.05 7.38 -11.07
N VAL A 9 19.04 7.66 -11.86
CA VAL A 9 18.77 8.99 -12.42
C VAL A 9 17.47 9.56 -11.85
N LEU A 10 17.55 10.77 -11.26
CA LEU A 10 16.37 11.50 -10.80
C LEU A 10 15.79 12.29 -11.99
N ALA A 11 14.58 11.95 -12.41
CA ALA A 11 13.82 12.61 -13.46
C ALA A 11 12.61 13.36 -12.86
N GLY A 12 12.06 14.35 -13.56
CA GLY A 12 10.88 15.08 -13.14
C GLY A 12 10.92 16.55 -13.54
N ARG A 13 9.81 17.26 -13.41
CA ARG A 13 9.69 18.69 -13.75
C ARG A 13 10.64 19.56 -12.91
N PRO A 14 10.92 20.80 -13.34
CA PRO A 14 11.59 21.80 -12.51
C PRO A 14 10.82 22.01 -11.18
N ASN A 15 11.53 22.33 -10.11
CA ASN A 15 11.01 22.67 -8.79
C ASN A 15 10.25 21.59 -8.01
N VAL A 16 10.19 20.34 -8.49
CA VAL A 16 9.62 19.22 -7.74
C VAL A 16 10.51 18.75 -6.58
N GLY A 17 11.75 19.25 -6.48
CA GLY A 17 12.67 18.98 -5.38
C GLY A 17 13.72 17.90 -5.67
N LYS A 18 14.07 17.64 -6.94
CA LYS A 18 15.12 16.69 -7.34
C LYS A 18 16.47 16.99 -6.68
N SER A 19 16.94 18.23 -6.81
CA SER A 19 18.22 18.66 -6.25
C SER A 19 18.22 18.65 -4.72
N THR A 20 17.08 18.91 -4.08
CA THR A 20 16.93 18.74 -2.62
C THR A 20 17.09 17.29 -2.22
N LEU A 21 16.44 16.38 -2.95
CA LEU A 21 16.54 14.92 -2.73
C LEU A 21 17.97 14.44 -3.01
N PHE A 22 18.58 14.85 -4.11
CA PHE A 22 19.95 14.55 -4.47
C PHE A 22 20.93 14.97 -3.36
N ASN A 23 20.86 16.23 -2.91
CA ASN A 23 21.73 16.73 -1.85
C ASN A 23 21.50 16.02 -0.51
N ARG A 24 20.28 15.66 -0.20
CA ARG A 24 19.96 14.90 1.00
C ARG A 24 20.56 13.49 0.98
N ILE A 25 20.44 12.79 -0.14
CA ILE A 25 21.00 11.44 -0.30
C ILE A 25 22.52 11.50 -0.25
N THR A 26 23.14 12.39 -1.03
CA THR A 26 24.60 12.50 -1.16
C THR A 26 25.29 13.25 -0.01
N GLY A 27 24.56 14.08 0.74
CA GLY A 27 25.09 14.84 1.88
C GLY A 27 24.80 14.26 3.25
N SER A 28 24.07 13.13 3.35
CA SER A 28 23.70 12.53 4.63
C SER A 28 24.87 11.75 5.25
N ARG A 29 25.09 11.89 6.59
CA ARG A 29 26.10 11.10 7.34
C ARG A 29 25.85 9.58 7.31
N ARG A 30 24.69 9.12 6.84
CA ARG A 30 24.32 7.70 6.69
C ARG A 30 24.60 7.17 5.28
N ALA A 31 24.67 8.05 4.26
CA ALA A 31 25.19 7.72 2.93
C ALA A 31 26.66 8.16 2.90
N ILE A 32 27.59 7.21 3.07
CA ILE A 32 29.01 7.49 3.07
C ILE A 32 29.43 7.82 1.64
N VAL A 33 29.90 9.03 1.42
CA VAL A 33 30.56 9.41 0.16
C VAL A 33 31.93 8.75 0.15
N ALA A 34 32.12 7.69 -0.63
CA ALA A 34 33.43 7.13 -0.86
C ALA A 34 34.19 8.04 -1.84
N PRO A 35 35.41 8.52 -1.51
CA PRO A 35 36.24 9.22 -2.46
C PRO A 35 36.73 8.24 -3.52
N VAL A 36 36.09 8.18 -4.67
CA VAL A 36 36.55 7.44 -5.83
C VAL A 36 37.48 8.37 -6.62
N ALA A 37 38.78 8.06 -6.60
CA ALA A 37 39.78 8.76 -7.41
C ALA A 37 39.48 8.54 -8.90
N GLY A 38 39.19 9.62 -9.66
CA GLY A 38 39.06 9.54 -11.12
C GLY A 38 37.84 10.23 -11.75
N THR A 39 36.88 10.73 -10.98
CA THR A 39 35.70 11.44 -11.52
C THR A 39 35.88 12.95 -11.45
N THR A 40 36.55 13.52 -12.43
CA THR A 40 36.57 14.96 -12.67
C THR A 40 35.63 15.29 -13.81
N ARG A 41 34.66 16.20 -13.52
CA ARG A 41 33.97 17.11 -14.45
C ARG A 41 32.50 16.93 -14.81
N ASP A 42 31.71 16.06 -14.17
CA ASP A 42 30.26 16.22 -14.31
C ASP A 42 29.62 16.52 -12.94
N SER A 43 29.19 17.78 -12.77
CA SER A 43 28.55 18.29 -11.54
C SER A 43 27.17 17.66 -11.23
N LEU A 44 26.76 16.71 -12.06
CA LEU A 44 25.41 16.09 -12.03
C LEU A 44 25.42 14.70 -11.41
N ALA A 45 26.58 14.08 -11.16
CA ALA A 45 26.69 12.72 -10.64
C ALA A 45 27.46 12.67 -9.32
N ARG A 46 26.97 11.92 -8.36
CA ARG A 46 27.70 11.63 -7.10
C ARG A 46 27.47 10.19 -6.65
N PRO A 47 28.51 9.53 -6.11
CA PRO A 47 28.33 8.20 -5.52
C PRO A 47 27.52 8.31 -4.23
N ALA A 48 26.62 7.35 -4.03
CA ALA A 48 25.85 7.16 -2.81
C ALA A 48 25.97 5.72 -2.35
N VAL A 49 25.98 5.50 -1.03
CA VAL A 49 26.04 4.17 -0.42
C VAL A 49 24.85 3.99 0.50
N TRP A 50 24.09 2.92 0.31
CA TRP A 50 23.00 2.56 1.19
C TRP A 50 22.98 1.07 1.47
N ARG A 51 22.94 0.68 2.75
CA ARG A 51 22.99 -0.73 3.21
C ARG A 51 24.09 -1.56 2.53
N GLY A 52 25.26 -0.97 2.33
CA GLY A 52 26.41 -1.65 1.71
C GLY A 52 26.40 -1.69 0.18
N THR A 53 25.35 -1.22 -0.48
CA THR A 53 25.28 -1.10 -1.94
C THR A 53 25.72 0.29 -2.37
N THR A 54 26.72 0.36 -3.25
CA THR A 54 27.22 1.62 -3.84
C THR A 54 26.61 1.81 -5.21
N PHE A 55 26.09 2.99 -5.50
CA PHE A 55 25.53 3.37 -6.80
C PHE A 55 25.84 4.84 -7.10
N GLU A 56 25.76 5.21 -8.36
CA GLU A 56 25.95 6.58 -8.81
C GLU A 56 24.59 7.26 -8.99
N LEU A 57 24.37 8.37 -8.29
CA LEU A 57 23.13 9.13 -8.34
C LEU A 57 23.32 10.36 -9.25
N PHE A 58 22.40 10.53 -10.19
CA PHE A 58 22.39 11.65 -11.15
C PHE A 58 21.18 12.57 -10.90
N ASP A 59 21.44 13.89 -10.86
CA ASP A 59 20.38 14.90 -10.84
C ASP A 59 20.21 15.50 -12.25
N THR A 60 19.04 15.30 -12.84
CA THR A 60 18.67 15.96 -14.12
C THR A 60 18.10 17.35 -13.91
N GLY A 61 18.43 18.02 -12.81
CA GLY A 61 17.99 19.38 -12.51
C GLY A 61 18.32 20.33 -13.67
N GLY A 62 17.29 20.95 -14.26
CA GLY A 62 17.44 21.84 -15.40
C GLY A 62 17.13 21.27 -16.78
N MET A 63 17.02 19.93 -16.94
CA MET A 63 16.73 19.30 -18.24
C MET A 63 15.36 19.62 -18.84
N PHE A 64 14.36 19.79 -17.98
CA PHE A 64 12.95 19.94 -18.41
C PHE A 64 12.44 21.39 -18.30
N GLY A 65 13.36 22.38 -18.29
CA GLY A 65 13.01 23.81 -18.30
C GLY A 65 13.11 24.39 -19.71
N ALA A 66 12.18 25.26 -20.12
CA ALA A 66 12.31 26.03 -21.34
C ALA A 66 13.36 27.15 -21.10
N SER A 67 14.51 27.09 -21.78
CA SER A 67 15.54 28.14 -21.83
C SER A 67 16.07 28.23 -23.25
N GLU A 68 16.22 29.43 -23.77
CA GLU A 68 16.76 29.71 -25.11
C GLU A 68 18.31 29.71 -25.15
N ASP A 69 18.97 29.23 -24.10
CA ASP A 69 20.42 29.22 -23.97
C ASP A 69 21.02 27.99 -24.72
N PRO A 70 22.04 28.16 -25.60
CA PRO A 70 22.74 27.05 -26.28
C PRO A 70 23.35 26.00 -25.35
N LEU A 71 23.69 26.36 -24.12
CA LEU A 71 24.10 25.44 -23.05
C LEU A 71 22.95 24.48 -22.62
N HIS A 72 21.70 24.87 -22.81
CA HIS A 72 20.54 24.09 -22.46
C HIS A 72 20.39 22.83 -23.32
N ASP A 73 20.69 22.93 -24.63
CA ASP A 73 20.68 21.78 -25.53
C ASP A 73 21.74 20.74 -25.16
N LEU A 74 22.89 21.19 -24.65
CA LEU A 74 23.93 20.29 -24.17
C LEU A 74 23.48 19.55 -22.90
N VAL A 75 22.84 20.24 -21.97
CA VAL A 75 22.27 19.67 -20.74
C VAL A 75 21.15 18.67 -21.05
N ILE A 76 20.29 18.98 -22.03
CA ILE A 76 19.22 18.07 -22.48
C ILE A 76 19.83 16.79 -23.07
N ARG A 77 20.84 16.90 -23.96
CA ARG A 77 21.50 15.74 -24.57
C ARG A 77 22.23 14.87 -23.54
N HIS A 78 22.92 15.48 -22.59
CA HIS A 78 23.60 14.74 -21.51
C HIS A 78 22.60 14.02 -20.61
N GLY A 79 21.51 14.65 -20.28
CA GLY A 79 20.51 14.03 -19.47
C GLY A 79 19.71 12.94 -20.20
N GLN A 80 19.42 13.10 -21.50
CA GLN A 80 18.80 12.02 -22.30
C GLN A 80 19.73 10.79 -22.37
N ARG A 81 21.04 11.02 -22.52
CA ARG A 81 22.02 9.92 -22.45
C ARG A 81 22.04 9.27 -21.08
N ALA A 82 21.98 10.06 -20.00
CA ALA A 82 21.92 9.53 -18.64
C ALA A 82 20.64 8.69 -18.41
N ILE A 83 19.49 9.15 -18.87
CA ILE A 83 18.22 8.44 -18.80
C ILE A 83 18.28 7.11 -19.56
N THR A 84 18.80 7.13 -20.80
CA THR A 84 18.92 5.91 -21.63
C THR A 84 19.94 4.92 -21.06
N ALA A 85 21.01 5.40 -20.43
CA ALA A 85 22.05 4.57 -19.84
C ALA A 85 21.77 4.16 -18.40
N ALA A 86 20.72 4.70 -17.76
CA ALA A 86 20.38 4.45 -16.37
C ALA A 86 20.07 2.98 -16.10
N ASP A 87 20.49 2.50 -14.93
CA ASP A 87 20.07 1.19 -14.42
C ASP A 87 18.72 1.27 -13.73
N LEU A 88 18.38 2.44 -13.18
CA LEU A 88 17.10 2.74 -12.53
C LEU A 88 16.76 4.22 -12.68
N LEU A 89 15.48 4.51 -12.95
CA LEU A 89 14.95 5.86 -13.01
C LEU A 89 14.06 6.13 -11.79
N VAL A 90 14.18 7.33 -11.22
CA VAL A 90 13.31 7.81 -10.13
C VAL A 90 12.58 9.06 -10.63
N LEU A 91 11.29 8.91 -10.93
CA LEU A 91 10.43 10.04 -11.30
C LEU A 91 10.00 10.77 -10.02
N VAL A 92 10.55 11.96 -9.81
CA VAL A 92 10.20 12.83 -8.67
C VAL A 92 9.06 13.76 -9.09
N VAL A 93 7.98 13.77 -8.34
CA VAL A 93 6.78 14.60 -8.57
C VAL A 93 6.42 15.41 -7.33
N ASP A 94 5.67 16.51 -7.51
CA ASP A 94 5.27 17.40 -6.42
C ASP A 94 3.89 17.02 -5.88
N GLY A 95 3.83 16.49 -4.65
CA GLY A 95 2.59 16.11 -3.99
C GLY A 95 1.65 17.27 -3.70
N ARG A 96 2.16 18.51 -3.52
CA ARG A 96 1.34 19.70 -3.24
C ARG A 96 0.57 20.18 -4.47
N GLU A 97 1.19 20.07 -5.64
CA GLU A 97 0.57 20.46 -6.92
C GLU A 97 -0.42 19.40 -7.42
N GLY A 98 -0.27 18.14 -6.97
CA GLY A 98 -0.98 17.00 -7.53
C GLY A 98 -0.47 16.61 -8.92
N LEU A 99 -1.14 15.67 -9.57
CA LEU A 99 -0.75 15.22 -10.91
C LEU A 99 -1.09 16.27 -11.98
N VAL A 100 -0.07 16.72 -12.70
CA VAL A 100 -0.22 17.67 -13.82
C VAL A 100 0.25 17.04 -15.13
N SER A 101 -0.19 17.65 -16.27
CA SER A 101 0.13 17.15 -17.62
C SER A 101 1.62 17.05 -17.92
N GLY A 102 2.45 17.87 -17.26
CA GLY A 102 3.91 17.80 -17.37
C GLY A 102 4.47 16.50 -16.79
N ASP A 103 3.92 16.01 -15.69
CA ASP A 103 4.33 14.73 -15.09
C ASP A 103 3.90 13.55 -15.97
N GLU A 104 2.67 13.60 -16.54
CA GLU A 104 2.17 12.59 -17.47
C GLU A 104 3.05 12.47 -18.72
N ARG A 105 3.53 13.60 -19.26
CA ARG A 105 4.41 13.64 -20.43
C ARG A 105 5.77 13.02 -20.13
N ILE A 106 6.40 13.40 -19.02
CA ILE A 106 7.67 12.82 -18.59
C ILE A 106 7.49 11.31 -18.35
N ALA A 107 6.43 10.91 -17.69
CA ALA A 107 6.12 9.49 -17.46
C ALA A 107 5.98 8.71 -18.77
N GLN A 108 5.38 9.31 -19.82
CA GLN A 108 5.28 8.70 -21.13
C GLN A 108 6.64 8.54 -21.80
N GLU A 109 7.52 9.55 -21.70
CA GLU A 109 8.89 9.48 -22.19
C GLU A 109 9.70 8.39 -21.49
N LEU A 110 9.60 8.31 -20.14
CA LEU A 110 10.30 7.29 -19.37
C LEU A 110 9.85 5.86 -19.69
N ARG A 111 8.57 5.63 -20.03
CA ARG A 111 8.09 4.32 -20.47
C ARG A 111 8.75 3.82 -21.75
N GLN A 112 9.17 4.73 -22.64
CA GLN A 112 9.82 4.37 -23.90
C GLN A 112 11.26 3.89 -23.70
N THR A 113 11.83 4.03 -22.50
CA THR A 113 13.22 3.68 -22.22
C THR A 113 13.44 2.21 -21.84
N ASP A 114 12.38 1.42 -21.65
CA ASP A 114 12.41 0.06 -21.11
C ASP A 114 13.21 -0.10 -19.80
N ARG A 115 13.42 0.99 -19.08
CA ARG A 115 14.14 1.01 -17.80
C ARG A 115 13.16 0.90 -16.62
N PRO A 116 13.56 0.26 -15.52
CA PRO A 116 12.73 0.27 -14.32
C PRO A 116 12.57 1.69 -13.80
N VAL A 117 11.33 2.06 -13.46
CA VAL A 117 10.97 3.39 -12.97
C VAL A 117 10.33 3.28 -11.60
N LEU A 118 10.81 4.08 -10.62
CA LEU A 118 10.15 4.37 -9.35
C LEU A 118 9.49 5.74 -9.41
N VAL A 119 8.38 5.92 -8.70
CA VAL A 119 7.82 7.27 -8.48
C VAL A 119 8.07 7.70 -7.05
N ALA A 120 8.68 8.86 -6.86
CA ALA A 120 8.86 9.51 -5.57
C ALA A 120 7.95 10.75 -5.52
N ILE A 121 6.88 10.69 -4.73
CA ILE A 121 5.99 11.83 -4.47
C ILE A 121 6.64 12.67 -3.38
N ASN A 122 7.19 13.82 -3.75
CA ASN A 122 7.87 14.71 -2.82
C ASN A 122 6.92 15.75 -2.20
N LYS A 123 7.34 16.37 -1.11
CA LYS A 123 6.63 17.40 -0.35
C LYS A 123 5.35 16.88 0.34
N THR A 124 5.36 15.61 0.77
CA THR A 124 4.21 14.96 1.43
C THR A 124 4.08 15.31 2.92
N ASP A 125 4.89 16.22 3.42
CA ASP A 125 4.77 16.84 4.75
C ASP A 125 3.48 17.67 4.91
N ASP A 126 2.83 18.05 3.82
CA ASP A 126 1.55 18.78 3.81
C ASP A 126 0.36 17.82 3.72
N LYS A 127 -0.70 18.07 4.51
CA LYS A 127 -1.96 17.30 4.47
C LYS A 127 -2.63 17.32 3.07
N ARG A 128 -2.44 18.38 2.30
CA ARG A 128 -2.95 18.49 0.92
C ARG A 128 -2.23 17.50 0.00
N ALA A 129 -0.91 17.37 0.15
CA ALA A 129 -0.10 16.45 -0.63
C ALA A 129 -0.51 15.00 -0.40
N GLN A 130 -0.83 14.61 0.84
CA GLN A 130 -1.33 13.27 1.15
C GLN A 130 -2.66 12.95 0.44
N ALA A 131 -3.54 13.94 0.29
CA ALA A 131 -4.81 13.76 -0.42
C ALA A 131 -4.61 13.58 -1.93
N SER A 132 -3.59 14.23 -2.51
CA SER A 132 -3.26 14.19 -3.95
C SER A 132 -2.32 13.02 -4.31
N ALA A 133 -1.63 12.43 -3.34
CA ALA A 133 -0.66 11.35 -3.57
C ALA A 133 -1.23 10.17 -4.39
N MET A 134 -2.51 9.86 -4.18
CA MET A 134 -3.20 8.80 -4.91
C MET A 134 -3.34 9.06 -6.43
N GLU A 135 -3.27 10.31 -6.87
CA GLU A 135 -3.38 10.65 -8.29
C GLU A 135 -2.17 10.14 -9.08
N PHE A 136 -0.99 10.09 -8.46
CA PHE A 136 0.25 9.67 -9.11
C PHE A 136 0.30 8.17 -9.43
N PHE A 137 -0.55 7.35 -8.82
CA PHE A 137 -0.70 5.94 -9.22
C PHE A 137 -1.23 5.80 -10.66
N GLN A 138 -1.89 6.84 -11.21
CA GLN A 138 -2.31 6.88 -12.61
C GLN A 138 -1.14 6.86 -13.60
N LEU A 139 0.06 7.23 -13.14
CA LEU A 139 1.27 7.14 -13.95
C LEU A 139 1.67 5.70 -14.28
N GLY A 140 1.10 4.69 -13.61
CA GLY A 140 1.28 3.28 -13.95
C GLY A 140 2.64 2.70 -13.61
N PHE A 141 3.45 3.41 -12.84
CA PHE A 141 4.72 2.92 -12.31
C PHE A 141 4.54 2.36 -10.90
N ASP A 142 5.41 1.43 -10.53
CA ASP A 142 5.41 0.76 -9.26
C ASP A 142 6.84 0.40 -8.82
N PRO A 143 7.19 0.73 -7.55
CA PRO A 143 6.40 1.36 -6.51
C PRO A 143 6.29 2.88 -6.63
N VAL A 144 5.30 3.40 -5.91
CA VAL A 144 5.13 4.83 -5.62
C VAL A 144 5.47 5.04 -4.15
N VAL A 145 6.44 5.91 -3.85
CA VAL A 145 6.93 6.19 -2.49
C VAL A 145 6.68 7.64 -2.15
N GLU A 146 6.02 7.87 -1.02
CA GLU A 146 5.79 9.22 -0.50
C GLU A 146 7.01 9.69 0.29
N ILE A 147 7.54 10.87 -0.04
CA ILE A 147 8.73 11.42 0.61
C ILE A 147 8.58 12.92 0.95
N SER A 148 9.40 13.38 1.88
CA SER A 148 9.73 14.79 2.04
C SER A 148 11.25 14.95 1.96
N ALA A 149 11.74 15.38 0.80
CA ALA A 149 13.17 15.59 0.60
C ALA A 149 13.74 16.65 1.54
N GLU A 150 12.94 17.64 1.96
CA GLU A 150 13.32 18.67 2.91
C GLU A 150 13.44 18.15 4.35
N HIS A 151 12.52 17.30 4.79
CA HIS A 151 12.47 16.79 6.16
C HIS A 151 13.08 15.38 6.31
N GLY A 152 13.30 14.66 5.20
CA GLY A 152 13.91 13.34 5.19
C GLY A 152 12.93 12.18 5.43
N HIS A 153 11.62 12.47 5.56
CA HIS A 153 10.62 11.42 5.72
C HIS A 153 10.50 10.61 4.43
N GLY A 154 10.33 9.30 4.52
CA GLY A 154 10.17 8.40 3.38
C GLY A 154 11.43 8.21 2.51
N VAL A 155 12.53 8.95 2.77
CA VAL A 155 13.77 8.85 1.97
C VAL A 155 14.49 7.53 2.21
N ALA A 156 14.42 7.00 3.42
CA ALA A 156 15.01 5.68 3.73
C ALA A 156 14.29 4.55 2.98
N GLU A 157 12.97 4.60 2.94
CA GLU A 157 12.10 3.68 2.20
C GLU A 157 12.37 3.74 0.69
N LEU A 158 12.55 4.95 0.14
CA LEU A 158 12.94 5.14 -1.26
C LEU A 158 14.30 4.51 -1.55
N LEU A 159 15.30 4.72 -0.68
CA LEU A 159 16.63 4.13 -0.82
C LEU A 159 16.61 2.60 -0.70
N ASP A 160 15.78 2.05 0.16
CA ASP A 160 15.55 0.60 0.26
C ASP A 160 15.00 0.02 -1.04
N GLU A 161 14.03 0.69 -1.68
CA GLU A 161 13.48 0.26 -2.96
C GLU A 161 14.50 0.42 -4.12
N ILE A 162 15.34 1.45 -4.09
CA ILE A 162 16.43 1.63 -5.05
C ILE A 162 17.41 0.45 -4.95
N VAL A 163 17.94 0.17 -3.76
CA VAL A 163 18.93 -0.91 -3.56
C VAL A 163 18.37 -2.28 -3.91
N LYS A 164 17.13 -2.54 -3.55
CA LYS A 164 16.44 -3.79 -3.89
C LYS A 164 16.38 -4.03 -5.42
N ARG A 165 16.15 -2.98 -6.21
CA ARG A 165 16.11 -3.09 -7.68
C ARG A 165 17.49 -3.17 -8.33
N LEU A 166 18.48 -2.51 -7.76
CA LEU A 166 19.86 -2.60 -8.23
C LEU A 166 20.48 -3.98 -7.93
N GLY A 167 20.13 -4.59 -6.79
CA GLY A 167 20.64 -5.91 -6.36
C GLY A 167 20.15 -7.10 -7.18
N THR A 168 19.10 -6.95 -7.98
CA THR A 168 18.53 -8.02 -8.82
C THR A 168 19.26 -8.24 -10.15
N ARG A 169 20.32 -7.47 -10.47
CA ARG A 169 21.06 -7.53 -11.75
C ARG A 169 22.26 -8.50 -11.79
N GLY A 170 22.38 -9.44 -10.87
CA GLY A 170 23.49 -10.41 -10.86
C GLY A 170 23.09 -11.89 -10.97
N SER A 171 21.83 -12.20 -11.01
CA SER A 171 21.30 -13.54 -11.25
C SER A 171 20.34 -13.49 -12.44
N GLU A 172 20.42 -14.49 -13.33
CA GLU A 172 19.39 -14.71 -14.37
C GLU A 172 18.01 -14.44 -13.80
N PRO A 173 17.11 -13.74 -14.56
CA PRO A 173 15.80 -13.45 -14.03
C PRO A 173 15.13 -14.80 -13.74
N PRO A 174 14.80 -15.11 -12.49
CA PRO A 174 13.83 -16.15 -12.24
C PRO A 174 12.59 -15.73 -13.02
N ALA A 175 11.97 -16.68 -13.73
CA ALA A 175 10.68 -16.47 -14.37
C ALA A 175 9.79 -15.62 -13.44
N PRO A 176 8.97 -14.68 -13.94
CA PRO A 176 8.39 -13.61 -13.17
C PRO A 176 7.51 -14.14 -12.02
N SER A 177 8.13 -14.50 -10.93
CA SER A 177 7.46 -14.69 -9.66
C SER A 177 7.36 -13.33 -8.99
N HIS A 178 6.25 -12.65 -9.20
CA HIS A 178 5.91 -11.35 -8.60
C HIS A 178 5.68 -11.42 -7.07
N GLN A 179 6.47 -12.24 -6.38
CA GLN A 179 6.37 -12.30 -4.91
C GLN A 179 7.45 -11.42 -4.29
N PRO A 180 7.08 -10.40 -3.49
CA PRO A 180 8.03 -9.71 -2.64
C PRO A 180 8.78 -10.73 -1.77
N PRO A 181 10.04 -10.48 -1.38
CA PRO A 181 10.74 -11.37 -0.45
C PRO A 181 9.84 -11.59 0.75
N VAL A 182 9.44 -12.84 0.94
CA VAL A 182 8.58 -13.24 2.06
C VAL A 182 9.35 -12.89 3.32
N PRO A 183 8.86 -12.03 4.22
CA PRO A 183 9.48 -11.91 5.53
C PRO A 183 9.61 -13.29 6.10
N ASP A 184 10.77 -13.62 6.67
CA ASP A 184 11.04 -14.95 7.24
C ASP A 184 10.03 -15.34 8.35
N GLU A 185 9.18 -14.41 8.76
CA GLU A 185 8.26 -14.58 9.88
C GLU A 185 6.83 -14.15 9.53
N THR A 186 5.85 -14.98 9.90
CA THR A 186 4.40 -14.69 9.79
C THR A 186 3.79 -14.65 11.20
N GLY A 187 3.22 -13.51 11.58
CA GLY A 187 2.48 -13.35 12.83
C GLY A 187 1.11 -14.04 12.77
N VAL A 188 0.82 -14.92 13.72
CA VAL A 188 -0.44 -15.68 13.79
C VAL A 188 -1.13 -15.46 15.12
N ALA A 189 -2.36 -14.94 15.10
CA ALA A 189 -3.22 -14.88 16.29
C ALA A 189 -4.23 -16.03 16.26
N ILE A 190 -4.26 -16.82 17.32
CA ILE A 190 -5.28 -17.86 17.53
C ILE A 190 -6.33 -17.31 18.49
N VAL A 191 -7.51 -16.98 17.97
CA VAL A 191 -8.58 -16.30 18.72
C VAL A 191 -9.88 -17.10 18.68
N GLY A 192 -10.81 -16.77 19.56
CA GLY A 192 -12.12 -17.43 19.68
C GLY A 192 -12.62 -17.38 21.11
N ARG A 193 -13.85 -17.80 21.35
CA ARG A 193 -14.48 -17.85 22.67
C ARG A 193 -13.70 -18.70 23.67
N PRO A 194 -13.94 -18.56 25.00
CA PRO A 194 -13.48 -19.51 25.98
C PRO A 194 -13.92 -20.95 25.64
N ASN A 195 -13.10 -21.93 25.97
CA ASN A 195 -13.37 -23.39 25.85
C ASN A 195 -13.58 -23.95 24.43
N VAL A 196 -13.35 -23.18 23.37
CA VAL A 196 -13.39 -23.70 21.97
C VAL A 196 -12.18 -24.56 21.62
N GLY A 197 -11.18 -24.66 22.51
CA GLY A 197 -10.01 -25.52 22.32
C GLY A 197 -8.76 -24.81 21.79
N LYS A 198 -8.64 -23.47 21.95
CA LYS A 198 -7.45 -22.69 21.52
C LYS A 198 -6.14 -23.24 22.11
N SER A 199 -6.09 -23.43 23.43
CA SER A 199 -4.90 -23.96 24.12
C SER A 199 -4.54 -25.37 23.67
N SER A 200 -5.55 -26.22 23.42
CA SER A 200 -5.34 -27.56 22.89
C SER A 200 -4.76 -27.51 21.47
N LEU A 201 -5.26 -26.61 20.63
CA LEU A 201 -4.73 -26.38 19.27
C LEU A 201 -3.29 -25.88 19.31
N VAL A 202 -3.00 -24.87 20.11
CA VAL A 202 -1.62 -24.36 20.27
C VAL A 202 -0.70 -25.49 20.72
N ASN A 203 -1.07 -26.23 21.78
CA ASN A 203 -0.26 -27.35 22.26
C ASN A 203 -0.06 -28.44 21.21
N ARG A 204 -1.06 -28.71 20.39
CA ARG A 204 -0.96 -29.68 19.29
C ARG A 204 0.02 -29.19 18.22
N LEU A 205 -0.15 -27.94 17.73
CA LEU A 205 0.75 -27.35 16.74
C LEU A 205 2.19 -27.26 17.24
N LEU A 206 2.39 -27.12 18.56
CA LEU A 206 3.72 -27.08 19.18
C LEU A 206 4.38 -28.47 19.30
N ARG A 207 3.60 -29.56 19.29
CA ARG A 207 4.09 -30.93 19.43
C ARG A 207 4.29 -31.68 18.10
N GLU A 208 3.82 -31.12 16.98
CA GLU A 208 4.04 -31.73 15.68
C GLU A 208 5.54 -31.75 15.33
N GLU A 209 6.12 -32.94 15.09
CA GLU A 209 7.56 -33.19 14.87
C GLU A 209 8.19 -32.38 13.71
N ARG A 210 7.38 -31.80 12.85
CA ARG A 210 7.82 -30.96 11.71
C ARG A 210 8.11 -29.51 12.11
N VAL A 211 7.89 -29.16 13.36
CA VAL A 211 8.05 -27.81 13.89
C VAL A 211 9.31 -27.75 14.76
N LEU A 212 10.42 -27.23 14.22
CA LEU A 212 11.65 -27.03 14.97
C LEU A 212 11.52 -25.83 15.91
N VAL A 213 11.81 -26.06 17.19
CA VAL A 213 11.93 -24.98 18.20
C VAL A 213 13.26 -24.28 17.99
N SER A 214 13.29 -23.00 17.69
CA SER A 214 14.52 -22.22 17.69
C SER A 214 14.65 -21.49 19.03
N ASP A 215 15.52 -22.00 19.92
CA ASP A 215 15.96 -21.31 21.13
C ASP A 215 17.11 -20.35 20.78
N VAL A 216 16.83 -19.29 20.00
CA VAL A 216 17.82 -18.23 19.78
C VAL A 216 17.64 -17.20 20.88
N PRO A 217 18.62 -17.04 21.81
CA PRO A 217 18.55 -15.99 22.83
C PRO A 217 18.68 -14.62 22.16
N GLY A 218 17.75 -13.70 22.42
CA GLY A 218 17.87 -12.30 22.03
C GLY A 218 16.78 -11.75 21.09
N THR A 219 15.77 -12.53 20.66
CA THR A 219 14.69 -12.05 19.78
C THR A 219 13.36 -11.77 20.49
N THR A 220 13.32 -11.85 21.81
CA THR A 220 12.11 -11.57 22.61
C THR A 220 12.00 -10.07 22.90
N ARG A 221 11.25 -9.33 22.08
CA ARG A 221 10.78 -7.98 22.46
C ARG A 221 9.65 -8.02 23.49
N ASP A 222 8.90 -9.13 23.56
CA ASP A 222 7.92 -9.39 24.63
C ASP A 222 7.97 -10.89 24.96
N ALA A 223 8.01 -11.24 26.25
CA ALA A 223 8.12 -12.61 26.79
C ALA A 223 6.87 -13.50 26.52
N ILE A 224 6.02 -13.13 25.56
CA ILE A 224 4.65 -13.61 25.36
C ILE A 224 4.50 -14.38 24.07
N ASP A 225 5.36 -14.14 23.07
CA ASP A 225 5.26 -14.71 21.74
C ASP A 225 6.12 -15.98 21.61
N THR A 226 5.59 -16.99 20.90
CA THR A 226 6.31 -18.25 20.67
C THR A 226 6.66 -18.38 19.20
N LEU A 227 7.96 -18.37 18.87
CA LEU A 227 8.46 -18.61 17.53
C LEU A 227 8.46 -20.10 17.20
N ARG A 228 8.06 -20.42 15.97
CA ARG A 228 8.07 -21.79 15.42
C ARG A 228 8.53 -21.79 13.98
N MET A 229 9.27 -22.83 13.61
CA MET A 229 9.64 -23.09 12.21
C MET A 229 8.81 -24.24 11.66
N TRP A 230 8.18 -24.02 10.51
CA TRP A 230 7.47 -25.01 9.74
C TRP A 230 7.86 -24.91 8.27
N HIS A 231 8.37 -25.97 7.66
CA HIS A 231 8.87 -25.97 6.28
C HIS A 231 9.81 -24.80 5.92
N ARG A 232 10.81 -24.51 6.79
CA ARG A 232 11.77 -23.39 6.68
C ARG A 232 11.14 -21.99 6.82
N ARG A 233 9.88 -21.87 7.22
CA ARG A 233 9.21 -20.59 7.51
C ARG A 233 9.01 -20.39 8.99
N ARG A 234 9.17 -19.17 9.46
CA ARG A 234 8.98 -18.80 10.85
C ARG A 234 7.54 -18.33 11.08
N PHE A 235 6.90 -18.92 12.08
CA PHE A 235 5.59 -18.50 12.56
C PHE A 235 5.74 -17.97 13.99
N ARG A 236 5.24 -16.78 14.23
CA ARG A 236 5.15 -16.17 15.55
C ARG A 236 3.72 -16.23 16.04
N ILE A 237 3.45 -17.10 17.00
CA ILE A 237 2.12 -17.18 17.63
C ILE A 237 2.04 -16.04 18.67
N VAL A 238 1.16 -15.09 18.40
CA VAL A 238 0.96 -13.87 19.21
C VAL A 238 0.10 -14.18 20.42
N ASP A 239 0.47 -13.63 21.60
CA ASP A 239 -0.29 -13.69 22.86
C ASP A 239 -0.53 -15.11 23.41
N THR A 240 0.52 -15.92 23.51
CA THR A 240 0.45 -17.24 24.15
C THR A 240 0.34 -17.18 25.69
N ALA A 241 0.60 -16.04 26.35
CA ALA A 241 0.58 -15.93 27.82
C ALA A 241 -0.82 -15.98 28.40
N GLY A 242 -1.82 -15.42 27.72
CA GLY A 242 -3.23 -15.56 28.10
C GLY A 242 -3.73 -17.01 28.03
N MET A 243 -3.04 -17.86 27.25
CA MET A 243 -3.39 -19.27 27.05
C MET A 243 -2.67 -20.24 27.99
N ARG A 244 -1.56 -19.81 28.67
CA ARG A 244 -0.71 -20.69 29.51
C ARG A 244 -1.05 -20.69 30.98
N LYS A 245 -1.96 -19.84 31.47
CA LYS A 245 -2.38 -19.87 32.88
C LYS A 245 -3.62 -20.77 33.06
N PRO A 246 -3.47 -22.04 33.47
CA PRO A 246 -4.59 -22.83 33.98
C PRO A 246 -4.87 -22.31 35.40
N GLY A 247 -6.06 -21.77 35.65
CA GLY A 247 -6.52 -21.55 37.01
C GLY A 247 -6.90 -20.17 37.45
N SER A 248 -7.32 -19.26 36.58
CA SER A 248 -8.05 -18.07 37.03
C SER A 248 -9.55 -18.22 36.74
N VAL A 249 -10.19 -19.13 37.50
CA VAL A 249 -11.66 -19.16 37.58
C VAL A 249 -12.06 -18.03 38.55
N GLY A 250 -12.16 -16.83 38.01
CA GLY A 250 -12.74 -15.68 38.70
C GLY A 250 -14.23 -15.61 38.47
N ARG A 251 -15.01 -15.67 39.51
CA ARG A 251 -16.48 -15.51 39.53
C ARG A 251 -16.89 -14.14 38.96
N GLY A 252 -17.73 -14.14 37.93
CA GLY A 252 -18.58 -13.02 37.55
C GLY A 252 -18.02 -12.01 36.56
N GLY A 253 -18.66 -11.85 35.41
CA GLY A 253 -18.76 -10.63 34.56
C GLY A 253 -17.52 -9.95 33.98
N LYS A 254 -16.41 -9.92 34.69
CA LYS A 254 -15.16 -9.28 34.28
C LYS A 254 -14.27 -10.09 33.33
N VAL A 255 -14.49 -11.39 33.25
CA VAL A 255 -13.68 -12.32 32.43
C VAL A 255 -13.95 -12.16 30.94
N GLU A 256 -15.18 -11.81 30.55
CA GLU A 256 -15.56 -11.61 29.14
C GLU A 256 -14.91 -10.35 28.52
N VAL A 257 -14.87 -9.26 29.27
CA VAL A 257 -14.28 -7.98 28.80
C VAL A 257 -12.76 -8.09 28.59
N VAL A 258 -12.06 -8.81 29.47
CA VAL A 258 -10.62 -9.06 29.35
C VAL A 258 -10.31 -9.98 28.15
N SER A 259 -11.17 -10.94 27.82
CA SER A 259 -11.00 -11.85 26.67
C SER A 259 -11.10 -11.11 25.33
N VAL A 260 -12.04 -10.18 25.17
CA VAL A 260 -12.22 -9.40 23.93
C VAL A 260 -11.09 -8.39 23.75
N ALA A 261 -10.64 -7.74 24.81
CA ALA A 261 -9.52 -6.78 24.75
C ALA A 261 -8.19 -7.48 24.41
N GLY A 262 -7.92 -8.66 25.01
CA GLY A 262 -6.75 -9.46 24.66
C GLY A 262 -6.78 -9.95 23.21
N ALA A 263 -7.94 -10.41 22.74
CA ALA A 263 -8.11 -10.81 21.36
C ALA A 263 -7.85 -9.65 20.38
N LYS A 264 -8.28 -8.43 20.69
CA LYS A 264 -8.03 -7.23 19.86
C LYS A 264 -6.54 -6.94 19.71
N LYS A 265 -5.77 -6.99 20.79
CA LYS A 265 -4.32 -6.78 20.74
C LYS A 265 -3.65 -7.85 19.86
N ALA A 266 -3.94 -9.12 20.12
CA ALA A 266 -3.39 -10.23 19.33
C ALA A 266 -3.74 -10.12 17.83
N ILE A 267 -4.98 -9.75 17.50
CA ILE A 267 -5.42 -9.51 16.13
C ILE A 267 -4.61 -8.37 15.50
N PHE A 268 -4.38 -7.29 16.24
CA PHE A 268 -3.66 -6.12 15.71
C PHE A 268 -2.19 -6.42 15.41
N ASP A 269 -1.54 -7.30 16.17
CA ASP A 269 -0.13 -7.65 16.05
C ASP A 269 0.13 -8.83 15.09
N ALA A 270 -0.93 -9.48 14.57
CA ALA A 270 -0.83 -10.62 13.69
C ALA A 270 -0.98 -10.25 12.20
N ASP A 271 -0.44 -11.09 11.33
CA ASP A 271 -0.69 -11.08 9.88
C ASP A 271 -1.94 -11.88 9.53
N VAL A 272 -2.10 -13.03 10.15
CA VAL A 272 -3.21 -13.96 9.92
C VAL A 272 -3.86 -14.32 11.24
N VAL A 273 -5.19 -14.32 11.26
CA VAL A 273 -6.02 -14.68 12.40
C VAL A 273 -6.64 -16.05 12.16
N ALA A 274 -6.37 -16.99 13.04
CA ALA A 274 -7.04 -18.28 13.12
C ALA A 274 -8.22 -18.15 14.11
N LEU A 275 -9.42 -17.99 13.60
CA LEU A 275 -10.65 -17.91 14.39
C LEU A 275 -11.15 -19.31 14.71
N VAL A 276 -11.03 -19.73 15.96
CA VAL A 276 -11.43 -21.06 16.43
C VAL A 276 -12.88 -21.04 16.89
N ILE A 277 -13.70 -21.90 16.30
CA ILE A 277 -15.13 -22.09 16.59
C ILE A 277 -15.33 -23.51 17.08
N ASP A 278 -16.23 -23.71 18.04
CA ASP A 278 -16.66 -25.03 18.51
C ASP A 278 -17.71 -25.60 17.56
N ALA A 279 -17.36 -26.65 16.83
CA ALA A 279 -18.24 -27.28 15.86
C ALA A 279 -19.49 -27.92 16.49
N SER A 280 -19.43 -28.26 17.78
CA SER A 280 -20.58 -28.88 18.48
C SER A 280 -21.69 -27.90 18.79
N THR A 281 -21.35 -26.59 18.93
CA THR A 281 -22.29 -25.50 19.24
C THR A 281 -22.56 -24.57 18.06
N GLY A 282 -21.77 -24.67 17.00
CA GLY A 282 -21.82 -23.78 15.84
C GLY A 282 -21.24 -22.38 16.12
N ALA A 283 -21.26 -21.54 15.09
CA ALA A 283 -20.84 -20.15 15.16
C ALA A 283 -21.84 -19.32 15.99
N THR A 284 -21.31 -18.40 16.83
CA THR A 284 -22.13 -17.52 17.68
C THR A 284 -21.88 -16.05 17.34
N GLU A 285 -22.68 -15.15 17.94
CA GLU A 285 -22.49 -13.69 17.80
C GLU A 285 -21.14 -13.22 18.34
N GLN A 286 -20.62 -13.85 19.40
CA GLN A 286 -19.31 -13.53 19.94
C GLN A 286 -18.19 -13.93 18.97
N ASP A 287 -18.31 -15.07 18.27
CA ASP A 287 -17.36 -15.47 17.23
C ASP A 287 -17.42 -14.50 16.05
N ALA A 288 -18.63 -14.06 15.66
CA ALA A 288 -18.81 -13.05 14.62
C ALA A 288 -18.22 -11.69 15.04
N ALA A 289 -18.36 -11.27 16.29
CA ALA A 289 -17.75 -10.04 16.79
C ALA A 289 -16.21 -10.08 16.73
N ILE A 290 -15.59 -11.20 17.13
CA ILE A 290 -14.14 -11.41 17.06
C ILE A 290 -13.68 -11.42 15.59
N GLY A 291 -14.37 -12.13 14.73
CA GLY A 291 -14.09 -12.17 13.30
C GLY A 291 -14.21 -10.79 12.64
N GLY A 292 -15.20 -9.98 13.08
CA GLY A 292 -15.38 -8.60 12.62
C GLY A 292 -14.22 -7.68 13.00
N GLU A 293 -13.59 -7.88 14.15
CA GLU A 293 -12.36 -7.15 14.50
C GLU A 293 -11.20 -7.51 13.57
N ALA A 294 -11.06 -8.78 13.19
CA ALA A 294 -10.03 -9.23 12.27
C ALA A 294 -10.21 -8.63 10.86
N ASP A 295 -11.46 -8.61 10.36
CA ASP A 295 -11.79 -7.97 9.07
C ASP A 295 -11.52 -6.47 9.10
N ARG A 296 -11.98 -5.75 10.14
CA ARG A 296 -11.73 -4.32 10.32
C ARG A 296 -10.24 -3.99 10.36
N ALA A 297 -9.46 -4.81 11.08
CA ALA A 297 -8.01 -4.69 11.14
C ALA A 297 -7.29 -5.07 9.83
N GLY A 298 -8.03 -5.54 8.82
CA GLY A 298 -7.46 -5.92 7.52
C GLY A 298 -6.57 -7.16 7.59
N ARG A 299 -6.79 -8.07 8.55
CA ARG A 299 -5.97 -9.27 8.72
C ARG A 299 -6.44 -10.41 7.82
N GLY A 300 -5.52 -11.33 7.46
CA GLY A 300 -5.93 -12.61 6.88
C GLY A 300 -6.73 -13.40 7.90
N VAL A 301 -7.72 -14.17 7.43
CA VAL A 301 -8.58 -14.96 8.33
C VAL A 301 -8.72 -16.38 7.81
N VAL A 302 -8.56 -17.36 8.72
CA VAL A 302 -8.99 -18.74 8.55
C VAL A 302 -9.94 -19.09 9.69
N ILE A 303 -11.06 -19.72 9.38
CA ILE A 303 -12.03 -20.22 10.36
C ILE A 303 -11.70 -21.68 10.64
N LEU A 304 -11.50 -22.02 11.91
CA LEU A 304 -11.20 -23.36 12.37
C LEU A 304 -12.39 -23.92 13.14
N ALA A 305 -13.17 -24.78 12.50
CA ALA A 305 -14.25 -25.52 13.13
C ALA A 305 -13.63 -26.69 13.94
N ASN A 306 -13.31 -26.40 15.21
CA ASN A 306 -12.64 -27.33 16.12
C ASN A 306 -13.64 -28.26 16.84
N LYS A 307 -13.16 -29.33 17.41
CA LYS A 307 -13.92 -30.41 18.03
C LYS A 307 -14.78 -31.19 17.02
N TRP A 308 -14.27 -31.29 15.79
CA TRP A 308 -14.98 -31.97 14.71
C TRP A 308 -15.21 -33.46 15.00
N ASP A 309 -14.36 -34.06 15.84
CA ASP A 309 -14.51 -35.40 16.37
C ASP A 309 -15.84 -35.66 17.08
N LEU A 310 -16.45 -34.63 17.68
CA LEU A 310 -17.73 -34.73 18.39
C LEU A 310 -18.96 -34.63 17.46
N VAL A 311 -18.78 -34.29 16.21
CA VAL A 311 -19.88 -33.99 15.28
C VAL A 311 -19.80 -34.74 13.95
N LYS A 312 -18.71 -35.46 13.69
CA LYS A 312 -18.50 -36.22 12.45
C LYS A 312 -19.59 -37.25 12.14
N ASP A 313 -20.23 -37.79 13.17
CA ASP A 313 -21.26 -38.79 13.05
C ASP A 313 -22.68 -38.22 12.86
N ARG A 314 -22.82 -36.89 12.72
CA ARG A 314 -24.13 -36.23 12.51
C ARG A 314 -24.69 -36.34 11.09
N GLY A 315 -24.03 -37.11 10.21
CA GLY A 315 -24.45 -37.33 8.83
C GLY A 315 -23.60 -36.57 7.79
N ALA A 316 -23.68 -37.02 6.54
CA ALA A 316 -22.86 -36.47 5.44
C ALA A 316 -23.12 -34.98 5.15
N ASP A 317 -24.35 -34.55 5.36
CA ASP A 317 -24.79 -33.17 5.07
C ASP A 317 -24.37 -32.16 6.16
N TYR A 318 -23.92 -32.65 7.33
CA TYR A 318 -23.61 -31.74 8.45
C TYR A 318 -22.49 -30.75 8.13
N VAL A 319 -21.51 -31.14 7.33
CA VAL A 319 -20.45 -30.24 6.86
C VAL A 319 -21.04 -29.06 6.12
N THR A 320 -21.93 -29.33 5.17
CA THR A 320 -22.58 -28.29 4.33
C THR A 320 -23.45 -27.38 5.20
N ILE A 321 -24.26 -27.95 6.06
CA ILE A 321 -25.16 -27.20 6.98
C ILE A 321 -24.32 -26.30 7.89
N PHE A 322 -23.26 -26.83 8.51
CA PHE A 322 -22.38 -26.05 9.39
C PHE A 322 -21.69 -24.89 8.65
N ASP A 323 -21.20 -25.13 7.43
CA ASP A 323 -20.54 -24.12 6.62
C ASP A 323 -21.53 -23.03 6.20
N GLU A 324 -22.75 -23.41 5.78
CA GLU A 324 -23.80 -22.46 5.41
C GLU A 324 -24.23 -21.60 6.60
N GLU A 325 -24.46 -22.18 7.77
CA GLU A 325 -24.83 -21.44 8.99
C GLU A 325 -23.71 -20.50 9.42
N THR A 326 -22.44 -20.96 9.37
CA THR A 326 -21.26 -20.16 9.67
C THR A 326 -21.13 -18.99 8.70
N ARG A 327 -21.30 -19.24 7.40
CA ARG A 327 -21.32 -18.20 6.35
C ARG A 327 -22.49 -17.23 6.53
N HIS A 328 -23.65 -17.72 6.87
CA HIS A 328 -24.81 -16.87 7.11
C HIS A 328 -24.56 -15.88 8.27
N ARG A 329 -23.95 -16.36 9.36
CA ARG A 329 -23.65 -15.54 10.54
C ARG A 329 -22.47 -14.59 10.33
N MET A 330 -21.51 -14.98 9.53
CA MET A 330 -20.27 -14.20 9.25
C MET A 330 -20.13 -13.89 7.77
N ARG A 331 -21.17 -13.30 7.14
CA ARG A 331 -21.17 -12.94 5.71
C ARG A 331 -20.02 -12.01 5.29
N PHE A 332 -19.50 -11.22 6.22
CA PHE A 332 -18.36 -10.34 6.00
C PHE A 332 -17.02 -11.11 5.91
N LEU A 333 -16.98 -12.38 6.35
CA LEU A 333 -15.84 -13.30 6.23
C LEU A 333 -16.08 -14.37 5.13
N ASP A 334 -16.87 -14.09 4.10
CA ASP A 334 -17.13 -15.04 3.01
C ASP A 334 -15.86 -15.48 2.28
N TYR A 335 -14.82 -14.67 2.36
CA TYR A 335 -13.49 -14.94 1.80
C TYR A 335 -12.62 -15.87 2.64
N ALA A 336 -12.93 -16.08 3.92
CA ALA A 336 -12.12 -16.88 4.82
C ALA A 336 -12.37 -18.38 4.58
N PRO A 337 -11.34 -19.22 4.37
CA PRO A 337 -11.54 -20.68 4.30
C PRO A 337 -11.98 -21.23 5.65
N ILE A 338 -12.84 -22.24 5.63
CA ILE A 338 -13.25 -23.00 6.81
C ILE A 338 -12.50 -24.35 6.80
N LEU A 339 -11.83 -24.67 7.90
CA LEU A 339 -11.17 -25.95 8.12
C LEU A 339 -11.83 -26.68 9.29
N HIS A 340 -12.28 -27.90 9.04
CA HIS A 340 -12.84 -28.78 10.05
C HIS A 340 -11.72 -29.58 10.69
N ILE A 341 -11.43 -29.33 11.96
CA ILE A 341 -10.28 -29.90 12.70
C ILE A 341 -10.68 -30.48 14.04
N SER A 342 -9.84 -31.34 14.57
CA SER A 342 -9.88 -31.74 15.98
C SER A 342 -8.51 -31.53 16.62
N ALA A 343 -8.41 -30.52 17.50
CA ALA A 343 -7.20 -30.28 18.28
C ALA A 343 -6.94 -31.45 19.29
N ALA A 344 -7.97 -32.17 19.71
CA ALA A 344 -7.86 -33.33 20.60
C ALA A 344 -7.22 -34.52 19.90
N THR A 345 -7.74 -34.91 18.76
CA THR A 345 -7.25 -36.11 18.02
C THR A 345 -6.07 -35.78 17.10
N GLY A 346 -5.89 -34.51 16.69
CA GLY A 346 -4.92 -34.10 15.69
C GLY A 346 -5.44 -34.14 14.26
N GLU A 347 -6.71 -34.47 14.06
CA GLU A 347 -7.29 -34.55 12.72
C GLU A 347 -7.22 -33.23 12.00
N ARG A 348 -6.59 -33.20 10.81
CA ARG A 348 -6.39 -32.07 9.91
C ARG A 348 -5.65 -30.85 10.51
N THR A 349 -5.01 -30.98 11.68
CA THR A 349 -4.26 -29.87 12.30
C THR A 349 -3.05 -29.44 11.46
N ALA A 350 -2.39 -30.36 10.77
CA ALA A 350 -1.29 -30.05 9.86
C ALA A 350 -1.69 -29.07 8.73
N LYS A 351 -2.96 -29.13 8.26
CA LYS A 351 -3.47 -28.19 7.23
C LYS A 351 -3.63 -26.76 7.71
N VAL A 352 -3.64 -26.53 9.03
CA VAL A 352 -3.79 -25.19 9.61
C VAL A 352 -2.62 -24.30 9.22
N LEU A 353 -1.37 -24.74 9.47
CA LEU A 353 -0.17 -23.98 9.13
C LEU A 353 0.00 -23.80 7.62
N GLU A 354 -0.31 -24.83 6.83
CA GLU A 354 -0.30 -24.74 5.36
C GLU A 354 -1.29 -23.68 4.85
N THR A 355 -2.49 -23.63 5.41
CA THR A 355 -3.50 -22.63 5.02
C THR A 355 -3.10 -21.24 5.45
N ILE A 356 -2.56 -21.06 6.66
CA ILE A 356 -2.04 -19.79 7.15
C ILE A 356 -0.92 -19.29 6.25
N ASP A 357 0.02 -20.14 5.86
CA ASP A 357 1.13 -19.79 4.97
C ASP A 357 0.63 -19.32 3.60
N ARG A 358 -0.32 -20.05 3.01
CA ARG A 358 -0.96 -19.69 1.75
C ARG A 358 -1.65 -18.32 1.85
N ILE A 359 -2.40 -18.06 2.93
CA ILE A 359 -3.05 -16.76 3.16
C ILE A 359 -2.01 -15.66 3.29
N ALA A 360 -0.93 -15.89 4.06
CA ALA A 360 0.15 -14.92 4.22
C ALA A 360 0.85 -14.58 2.90
N ALA A 361 1.08 -15.58 2.03
CA ALA A 361 1.65 -15.39 0.71
C ALA A 361 0.72 -14.56 -0.20
N VAL A 362 -0.57 -14.91 -0.24
CA VAL A 362 -1.57 -14.20 -1.04
C VAL A 362 -1.74 -12.74 -0.60
N ARG A 363 -1.68 -12.45 0.69
CA ARG A 363 -1.75 -11.07 1.23
C ARG A 363 -0.63 -10.16 0.72
N ARG A 364 0.53 -10.75 0.42
CA ARG A 364 1.72 -10.03 -0.08
C ARG A 364 1.76 -9.92 -1.60
N GLN A 365 0.78 -10.52 -2.28
CA GLN A 365 0.72 -10.52 -3.73
C GLN A 365 0.50 -9.11 -4.27
N ARG A 366 1.31 -8.75 -5.27
CA ARG A 366 1.15 -7.52 -6.03
C ARG A 366 0.72 -7.84 -7.44
N ILE A 367 -0.37 -7.22 -7.89
CA ILE A 367 -0.89 -7.38 -9.25
C ILE A 367 -0.25 -6.32 -10.14
N PRO A 368 0.37 -6.70 -11.28
CA PRO A 368 0.84 -5.73 -12.25
C PRO A 368 -0.29 -4.83 -12.73
N THR A 369 -0.05 -3.52 -12.75
CA THR A 369 -1.06 -2.53 -13.13
C THR A 369 -1.72 -2.80 -14.51
N PRO A 370 -0.98 -3.21 -15.57
CA PRO A 370 -1.60 -3.56 -16.84
C PRO A 370 -2.60 -4.72 -16.72
N ALA A 371 -2.23 -5.80 -15.98
CA ALA A 371 -3.10 -6.95 -15.79
C ALA A 371 -4.38 -6.59 -15.00
N LEU A 372 -4.26 -5.72 -13.98
CA LEU A 372 -5.40 -5.21 -13.23
C LEU A 372 -6.35 -4.42 -14.12
N ASN A 373 -5.83 -3.54 -14.98
CA ASN A 373 -6.66 -2.69 -15.84
C ASN A 373 -7.33 -3.51 -16.95
N GLN A 374 -6.62 -4.44 -17.59
CA GLN A 374 -7.19 -5.35 -18.58
C GLN A 374 -8.33 -6.19 -17.98
N PHE A 375 -8.15 -6.71 -16.77
CA PHE A 375 -9.19 -7.44 -16.05
C PHE A 375 -10.42 -6.56 -15.78
N LEU A 376 -10.22 -5.34 -15.27
CA LEU A 376 -11.33 -4.41 -14.98
C LEU A 376 -12.08 -3.97 -16.24
N GLU A 377 -11.38 -3.76 -17.35
CA GLU A 377 -12.01 -3.46 -18.63
C GLU A 377 -12.95 -4.59 -19.04
N GLY A 378 -12.52 -5.85 -18.96
CA GLY A 378 -13.37 -7.02 -19.25
C GLY A 378 -14.56 -7.16 -18.31
N VAL A 379 -14.39 -6.89 -17.02
CA VAL A 379 -15.46 -6.99 -16.02
C VAL A 379 -16.48 -5.86 -16.18
N THR A 380 -16.02 -4.62 -16.39
CA THR A 380 -16.91 -3.45 -16.51
C THR A 380 -17.61 -3.37 -17.87
N ALA A 381 -17.05 -3.95 -18.92
CA ALA A 381 -17.73 -4.08 -20.22
C ALA A 381 -18.99 -4.97 -20.12
N ARG A 382 -18.93 -6.03 -19.30
CA ARG A 382 -20.07 -6.95 -19.09
C ARG A 382 -21.06 -6.42 -18.07
N ASN A 383 -20.56 -5.78 -17.01
CA ASN A 383 -21.36 -5.27 -15.89
C ASN A 383 -20.88 -3.85 -15.55
N PRO A 384 -21.35 -2.82 -16.26
CA PRO A 384 -20.98 -1.44 -16.00
C PRO A 384 -21.50 -0.95 -14.63
N PRO A 385 -20.79 -0.04 -13.97
CA PRO A 385 -21.25 0.54 -12.71
C PRO A 385 -22.57 1.31 -12.91
N VAL A 386 -23.46 1.18 -11.94
CA VAL A 386 -24.74 1.92 -11.95
C VAL A 386 -24.45 3.42 -11.90
N SER A 387 -25.07 4.16 -12.79
CA SER A 387 -24.87 5.59 -12.93
C SER A 387 -25.98 6.36 -12.19
N PRO A 388 -25.67 7.04 -11.08
CA PRO A 388 -26.65 7.93 -10.46
C PRO A 388 -26.87 9.15 -11.36
N GLY A 389 -28.07 9.29 -11.91
CA GLY A 389 -28.46 10.39 -12.78
C GLY A 389 -28.03 10.27 -14.25
N ARG A 390 -27.91 11.40 -14.95
CA ARG A 390 -27.69 11.46 -16.42
C ARG A 390 -26.24 11.19 -16.87
N LYS A 391 -25.27 11.09 -15.96
CA LYS A 391 -23.84 10.90 -16.31
C LYS A 391 -23.45 9.44 -16.14
N HIS A 392 -23.04 8.79 -17.22
CA HIS A 392 -22.50 7.42 -17.15
C HIS A 392 -21.20 7.38 -16.35
N VAL A 393 -21.19 6.55 -15.32
CA VAL A 393 -19.97 6.26 -14.55
C VAL A 393 -19.11 5.27 -15.33
N ARG A 394 -17.82 5.60 -15.49
CA ARG A 394 -16.83 4.70 -16.09
C ARG A 394 -15.62 4.61 -15.18
N ILE A 395 -15.12 3.41 -14.98
CA ILE A 395 -13.80 3.19 -14.36
C ILE A 395 -12.77 3.40 -15.47
N MET A 396 -11.93 4.41 -15.32
CA MET A 396 -10.94 4.82 -16.32
C MET A 396 -9.60 4.13 -16.11
N TYR A 397 -9.29 3.83 -14.85
CA TYR A 397 -8.00 3.28 -14.44
C TYR A 397 -8.09 2.73 -13.02
N ALA A 398 -7.27 1.71 -12.72
CA ALA A 398 -7.10 1.20 -11.37
C ALA A 398 -5.64 0.92 -11.04
N ALA A 399 -5.30 1.04 -9.76
CA ALA A 399 -3.99 0.68 -9.23
C ALA A 399 -4.13 -0.02 -7.87
N GLN A 400 -3.22 -0.93 -7.58
CA GLN A 400 -3.07 -1.49 -6.25
C GLN A 400 -2.20 -0.57 -5.41
N ILE A 401 -2.77 0.01 -4.35
CA ILE A 401 -2.13 0.99 -3.46
C ILE A 401 -1.62 0.40 -2.16
N GLY A 402 -1.98 -0.84 -1.86
CA GLY A 402 -1.54 -1.55 -0.66
C GLY A 402 -1.61 -3.06 -0.82
N ILE A 403 -0.80 -3.79 -0.04
CA ILE A 403 -0.69 -5.24 -0.10
C ILE A 403 -1.21 -5.96 1.15
N MET A 404 -1.21 -5.34 2.32
CA MET A 404 -1.63 -5.97 3.59
C MET A 404 -2.56 -5.07 4.41
N PRO A 405 -3.87 -5.04 4.10
CA PRO A 405 -4.61 -5.85 3.11
C PRO A 405 -4.45 -5.36 1.68
N PRO A 406 -4.68 -6.23 0.65
CA PRO A 406 -4.77 -5.83 -0.74
C PRO A 406 -5.76 -4.68 -0.91
N SER A 407 -5.26 -3.52 -1.32
CA SER A 407 -6.03 -2.28 -1.41
C SER A 407 -5.91 -1.69 -2.80
N PHE A 408 -7.05 -1.36 -3.41
CA PHE A 408 -7.13 -0.88 -4.78
C PHE A 408 -7.79 0.49 -4.82
N VAL A 409 -7.31 1.35 -5.70
CA VAL A 409 -7.96 2.61 -6.04
C VAL A 409 -8.52 2.51 -7.46
N LEU A 410 -9.78 2.88 -7.63
CA LEU A 410 -10.47 2.93 -8.92
C LEU A 410 -10.74 4.39 -9.27
N PHE A 411 -10.18 4.84 -10.38
CA PHE A 411 -10.36 6.20 -10.87
C PHE A 411 -11.53 6.26 -11.84
N THR A 412 -12.51 7.10 -11.55
CA THR A 412 -13.74 7.27 -12.32
C THR A 412 -13.77 8.63 -13.02
N ASN A 413 -14.52 8.72 -14.14
CA ASN A 413 -14.72 9.95 -14.90
C ASN A 413 -15.53 11.02 -14.13
N VAL A 414 -16.37 10.61 -13.16
CA VAL A 414 -17.17 11.49 -12.32
C VAL A 414 -16.97 11.14 -10.85
N ALA A 415 -17.13 12.12 -9.96
CA ALA A 415 -17.12 11.86 -8.52
C ALA A 415 -18.34 10.98 -8.18
N THR A 416 -18.07 9.80 -7.61
CA THR A 416 -19.11 8.83 -7.25
C THR A 416 -18.60 7.92 -6.14
N THR A 417 -19.54 7.26 -5.48
CA THR A 417 -19.31 6.07 -4.65
C THR A 417 -20.08 4.92 -5.27
N PHE A 418 -19.52 3.73 -5.24
CA PHE A 418 -20.26 2.57 -5.71
C PHE A 418 -21.29 2.14 -4.66
N HIS A 419 -22.43 1.61 -5.13
CA HIS A 419 -23.32 0.91 -4.25
C HIS A 419 -22.63 -0.33 -3.67
N PHE A 420 -22.90 -0.69 -2.44
CA PHE A 420 -22.20 -1.79 -1.74
C PHE A 420 -22.27 -3.11 -2.52
N SER A 421 -23.36 -3.39 -3.23
CA SER A 421 -23.50 -4.61 -4.04
C SER A 421 -22.54 -4.64 -5.22
N TYR A 422 -22.28 -3.48 -5.86
CA TYR A 422 -21.33 -3.40 -6.97
C TYR A 422 -19.88 -3.47 -6.48
N GLU A 423 -19.58 -2.85 -5.35
CA GLU A 423 -18.27 -2.99 -4.71
C GLU A 423 -17.99 -4.46 -4.34
N ARG A 424 -18.96 -5.14 -3.74
CA ARG A 424 -18.87 -6.56 -3.42
C ARG A 424 -18.70 -7.43 -4.68
N PHE A 425 -19.40 -7.12 -5.75
CA PHE A 425 -19.23 -7.78 -7.04
C PHE A 425 -17.80 -7.64 -7.57
N LEU A 426 -17.23 -6.43 -7.55
CA LEU A 426 -15.85 -6.20 -7.97
C LEU A 426 -14.84 -6.93 -7.08
N ILE A 427 -15.05 -6.92 -5.75
CA ILE A 427 -14.22 -7.65 -4.79
C ILE A 427 -14.24 -9.14 -5.11
N ASN A 428 -15.39 -9.73 -5.36
CA ASN A 428 -15.51 -11.15 -5.69
C ASN A 428 -14.81 -11.48 -7.01
N LYS A 429 -14.96 -10.62 -8.03
CA LYS A 429 -14.28 -10.80 -9.32
C LYS A 429 -12.76 -10.67 -9.22
N LEU A 430 -12.25 -9.72 -8.42
CA LEU A 430 -10.82 -9.61 -8.10
C LEU A 430 -10.31 -10.86 -7.39
N ARG A 431 -11.10 -11.40 -6.46
CA ARG A 431 -10.76 -12.63 -5.71
C ARG A 431 -10.71 -13.85 -6.62
N GLU A 432 -11.71 -14.03 -7.48
CA GLU A 432 -11.76 -15.12 -8.45
C GLU A 432 -10.56 -15.08 -9.40
N GLN A 433 -10.23 -13.91 -9.93
CA GLN A 433 -9.19 -13.77 -10.94
C GLN A 433 -7.76 -13.88 -10.37
N PHE A 434 -7.53 -13.30 -9.18
CA PHE A 434 -6.18 -13.17 -8.62
C PHE A 434 -5.95 -14.03 -7.37
N GLY A 435 -6.92 -14.84 -6.97
CA GLY A 435 -6.76 -15.84 -5.92
C GLY A 435 -6.65 -15.28 -4.48
N PHE A 436 -7.22 -14.12 -4.18
CA PHE A 436 -7.18 -13.51 -2.84
C PHE A 436 -8.03 -14.26 -1.80
N VAL A 437 -7.69 -15.51 -1.53
CA VAL A 437 -8.36 -16.35 -0.51
C VAL A 437 -7.85 -15.98 0.88
N GLY A 438 -8.75 -15.92 1.86
CA GLY A 438 -8.41 -15.71 3.25
C GLY A 438 -7.96 -14.28 3.59
N THR A 439 -8.07 -13.32 2.67
CA THR A 439 -7.70 -11.92 2.94
C THR A 439 -8.81 -10.95 2.53
N PRO A 440 -9.10 -9.91 3.33
CA PRO A 440 -10.01 -8.86 2.93
C PRO A 440 -9.40 -8.04 1.80
N ILE A 441 -10.24 -7.56 0.89
CA ILE A 441 -9.86 -6.62 -0.17
C ILE A 441 -10.50 -5.27 0.15
N ARG A 442 -9.76 -4.18 -0.04
CA ARG A 442 -10.25 -2.81 0.13
C ARG A 442 -10.30 -2.10 -1.22
N ILE A 443 -11.41 -1.44 -1.53
CA ILE A 443 -11.58 -0.63 -2.74
C ILE A 443 -11.81 0.82 -2.32
N GLN A 444 -11.11 1.74 -2.96
CA GLN A 444 -11.35 3.18 -2.87
C GLN A 444 -11.73 3.70 -4.24
N VAL A 445 -12.74 4.55 -4.30
CA VAL A 445 -13.17 5.18 -5.56
C VAL A 445 -12.78 6.64 -5.52
N ARG A 446 -12.11 7.10 -6.59
CA ARG A 446 -11.66 8.48 -6.73
C ARG A 446 -12.05 9.02 -8.12
N ARG A 447 -12.40 10.28 -8.19
CA ARG A 447 -12.55 10.95 -9.47
C ARG A 447 -11.18 11.18 -10.09
N ARG A 448 -11.01 10.84 -11.37
CA ARG A 448 -9.81 11.25 -12.12
C ARG A 448 -9.72 12.78 -12.14
N ALA A 449 -8.57 13.34 -11.75
CA ALA A 449 -8.31 14.75 -11.93
C ALA A 449 -8.42 15.06 -13.43
N LYS A 450 -9.16 16.11 -13.81
CA LYS A 450 -9.08 16.61 -15.17
C LYS A 450 -7.66 17.17 -15.31
N GLY A 451 -6.86 16.60 -16.19
CA GLY A 451 -5.56 17.15 -16.56
C GLY A 451 -5.75 18.65 -16.76
N GLY A 452 -5.03 19.45 -15.99
CA GLY A 452 -5.16 20.90 -16.01
C GLY A 452 -4.75 21.41 -17.39
N GLY A 453 -5.74 21.58 -18.28
CA GLY A 453 -5.55 22.49 -19.38
C GLY A 453 -5.17 23.84 -18.79
N PRO A 454 -4.36 24.66 -19.49
CA PRO A 454 -3.97 25.95 -18.98
C PRO A 454 -5.26 26.66 -18.51
N ARG A 455 -5.32 26.98 -17.22
CA ARG A 455 -6.35 27.88 -16.73
C ARG A 455 -6.28 29.07 -17.64
N LYS A 456 -7.28 29.27 -18.51
CA LYS A 456 -7.49 30.56 -19.13
C LYS A 456 -7.49 31.53 -17.94
N GLU A 457 -6.43 32.30 -17.81
CA GLU A 457 -6.44 33.47 -16.94
C GLU A 457 -7.71 34.20 -17.32
N SER A 458 -8.70 34.13 -16.47
CA SER A 458 -9.85 34.99 -16.59
C SER A 458 -9.27 36.39 -16.40
N ASN A 459 -9.11 37.13 -17.52
CA ASN A 459 -8.87 38.53 -17.55
C ASN A 459 -10.06 39.23 -16.87
N ARG A 460 -10.19 39.08 -15.56
CA ARG A 460 -10.98 39.96 -14.74
C ARG A 460 -10.14 41.20 -14.56
N PRO A 461 -10.54 42.33 -15.11
CA PRO A 461 -9.84 43.61 -14.89
C PRO A 461 -9.73 43.75 -13.37
N THR A 462 -8.52 43.89 -12.89
CA THR A 462 -8.23 44.14 -11.49
C THR A 462 -9.06 45.34 -11.03
N ASP A 463 -9.78 45.19 -9.93
CA ASP A 463 -10.65 46.21 -9.29
C ASP A 463 -9.95 47.54 -8.97
N ARG A 464 -8.66 47.64 -9.22
CA ARG A 464 -7.87 48.90 -9.15
C ARG A 464 -8.31 49.94 -10.18
N ARG A 465 -8.58 49.58 -11.46
CA ARG A 465 -9.04 50.55 -12.47
C ARG A 465 -10.44 51.10 -12.16
N ARG A 466 -11.33 50.32 -11.58
CA ARG A 466 -12.65 50.83 -11.16
C ARG A 466 -12.61 51.76 -9.94
N ARG A 467 -11.61 51.63 -9.09
CA ARG A 467 -11.39 52.51 -7.94
C ARG A 467 -10.86 53.85 -8.38
N ASP A 468 -9.91 53.89 -9.32
CA ASP A 468 -9.33 55.13 -9.86
C ASP A 468 -10.33 55.95 -10.73
N GLU A 469 -11.21 55.29 -11.48
CA GLU A 469 -12.26 55.95 -12.24
C GLU A 469 -13.37 56.54 -11.34
N ARG A 470 -13.70 55.91 -10.20
CA ARG A 470 -14.65 56.45 -9.22
C ARG A 470 -14.07 57.68 -8.49
N THR A 471 -12.80 57.64 -8.13
CA THR A 471 -12.12 58.76 -7.46
C THR A 471 -12.03 59.98 -8.40
N ASN A 472 -11.68 59.76 -9.68
CA ASN A 472 -11.56 60.84 -10.67
C ASN A 472 -12.91 61.45 -11.08
N ARG A 473 -14.02 60.72 -10.94
CA ARG A 473 -15.38 61.21 -11.21
C ARG A 473 -15.92 62.07 -10.06
N ASN A 474 -15.57 61.75 -8.82
CA ASN A 474 -15.93 62.55 -7.65
C ASN A 474 -15.15 63.89 -7.60
N ASP A 475 -13.85 63.87 -7.90
CA ASP A 475 -13.04 65.07 -7.96
C ASP A 475 -13.50 66.06 -9.05
N ARG A 476 -14.03 65.56 -10.18
CA ARG A 476 -14.61 66.41 -11.21
C ARG A 476 -15.94 67.02 -10.77
N LYS A 477 -16.80 66.36 -10.04
CA LYS A 477 -18.05 66.90 -9.51
C LYS A 477 -17.80 67.93 -8.42
N ASP A 478 -16.83 67.75 -7.55
CA ASP A 478 -16.48 68.75 -6.53
C ASP A 478 -15.85 70.01 -7.09
N ARG A 479 -15.10 69.90 -8.17
CA ARG A 479 -14.55 71.14 -8.88
C ARG A 479 -15.64 71.89 -9.61
N GLN A 480 -16.68 71.20 -10.10
CA GLN A 480 -17.81 71.86 -10.77
C GLN A 480 -18.72 72.57 -9.75
N ASN A 481 -19.03 71.95 -8.65
CA ASN A 481 -19.80 72.59 -7.55
C ASN A 481 -19.07 73.78 -6.88
N ARG A 482 -17.73 73.85 -6.87
CA ARG A 482 -16.98 74.99 -6.37
C ARG A 482 -16.93 76.13 -7.36
N ARG A 483 -17.12 75.89 -8.66
CA ARG A 483 -17.22 76.99 -9.68
C ARG A 483 -18.57 77.62 -9.68
N ASP A 484 -19.64 76.90 -9.45
CA ASP A 484 -21.01 77.42 -9.44
C ASP A 484 -21.31 78.20 -8.16
N ARG A 485 -20.65 77.94 -7.03
CA ARG A 485 -20.77 78.75 -5.78
C ARG A 485 -19.95 80.03 -5.77
N LYS A 486 -19.19 80.38 -6.81
CA LYS A 486 -18.45 81.64 -6.95
C LYS A 486 -19.12 82.60 -7.93
N LYS A 487 -20.31 82.32 -8.43
CA LYS A 487 -21.06 83.17 -9.37
C LYS A 487 -22.37 83.72 -8.83
N ASP A 488 -22.68 83.47 -7.54
CA ASP A 488 -23.79 84.16 -6.81
C ASP A 488 -23.19 85.18 -5.80
#